data_553f98dcb33e03c81628d910df1e7a8f
#
_entry.id   553f98dcb33e03c81628d910df1e7a8f
#
_cell.length_a   1.000
_cell.length_b   1.000
_cell.length_c   1.000
_cell.angle_alpha   90.00
_cell.angle_beta   90.00
_cell.angle_gamma   90.00
#
_symmetry.space_group_name_H-M   'P 1'
#
loop_
_entity.id
_entity.type
_entity.pdbx_description
1 polymer ?
#
loop_
_entity_poly.entity_id
_entity_poly.type
_entity_poly.pdbx_seq_one_letter_code
_entity_poly.pdbx_strand_id
1 'polypeptide(L)'
;MFSMKSTWKEIKTTKPVDTALGDLFPTCWSILLQGHEEETMEQIHDRVHMEWGEAFWSQPLVNCANMLMETAEKQKFLFVPLWHTQKEGWIPKEDQNDEEGVWLFTGNPDVDQQAFMHFDDCASVPPYPSAAVCKERRQEKKRPAVIFCPGGGYEMLSYYSEGVQLAQRMERDGGYKAFILSYRIQPNTYPQCQMDLALAIMHVRAHARQYGIDENRILVVGASAGGHLCASTAMLHEELKTEIFCVHPELEKLYGRISSRPDGVGLLYPVISFTSEYHEGSCRCNTGGKSDLQKKLSVELHDLTGYPPTYAYANLDDGCVPASNTTRLDAALTKAGVKHLCETFPTGDHGIGLGYATSAKAWSEHMLRFFDETL
;
A
#
# COMPACT_ATOMS: atom_id res chain seq x y z
N MET A 1 -0.63 -10.04 24.71
CA MET A 1 0.43 -9.64 23.76
C MET A 1 1.19 -10.86 23.32
N PHE A 2 1.46 -10.96 22.03
CA PHE A 2 2.17 -12.09 21.44
C PHE A 2 3.69 -11.98 21.63
N SER A 3 4.37 -13.14 21.54
CA SER A 3 5.82 -13.24 21.56
C SER A 3 6.28 -14.28 20.54
N MET A 4 7.58 -14.44 20.37
CA MET A 4 8.13 -15.54 19.55
C MET A 4 7.74 -16.94 20.03
N LYS A 5 7.23 -17.08 21.27
CA LYS A 5 6.68 -18.32 21.82
C LYS A 5 5.19 -18.51 21.53
N SER A 6 4.50 -17.50 20.98
CA SER A 6 3.11 -17.64 20.53
C SER A 6 3.05 -18.48 19.26
N THR A 7 2.00 -19.28 19.13
CA THR A 7 1.79 -20.06 17.90
C THR A 7 1.22 -19.19 16.80
N TRP A 8 1.46 -19.59 15.56
CA TRP A 8 0.83 -18.91 14.42
C TRP A 8 -0.70 -18.93 14.52
N LYS A 9 -1.28 -20.04 14.98
CA LYS A 9 -2.72 -20.16 15.22
C LYS A 9 -3.24 -19.10 16.20
N GLU A 10 -2.56 -18.92 17.35
CA GLU A 10 -2.97 -17.90 18.32
C GLU A 10 -2.98 -16.50 17.68
N ILE A 11 -1.97 -16.17 16.90
CA ILE A 11 -1.84 -14.86 16.27
C ILE A 11 -2.95 -14.67 15.23
N LYS A 12 -3.07 -15.60 14.27
CA LYS A 12 -3.99 -15.43 13.13
C LYS A 12 -5.47 -15.52 13.48
N THR A 13 -5.83 -16.08 14.65
CA THR A 13 -7.24 -16.22 15.07
C THR A 13 -7.67 -15.17 16.09
N THR A 14 -6.78 -14.32 16.53
CA THR A 14 -7.08 -13.28 17.52
C THR A 14 -7.56 -11.99 16.84
N LYS A 15 -8.73 -11.48 17.22
CA LYS A 15 -9.25 -10.19 16.72
C LYS A 15 -8.48 -9.03 17.31
N PRO A 16 -8.17 -7.96 16.56
CA PRO A 16 -8.47 -7.74 15.13
C PRO A 16 -7.39 -8.24 14.17
N VAL A 17 -6.41 -9.03 14.65
CA VAL A 17 -5.28 -9.51 13.86
C VAL A 17 -5.79 -10.45 12.75
N ASP A 18 -6.78 -11.28 13.04
CA ASP A 18 -7.44 -12.16 12.08
C ASP A 18 -7.98 -11.41 10.85
N THR A 19 -8.54 -10.21 11.06
CA THR A 19 -9.06 -9.39 10.00
C THR A 19 -7.94 -8.73 9.17
N ALA A 20 -6.90 -8.19 9.83
CA ALA A 20 -5.84 -7.44 9.16
C ALA A 20 -4.72 -8.33 8.57
N LEU A 21 -4.50 -9.51 9.15
CA LEU A 21 -3.41 -10.42 8.81
C LEU A 21 -3.89 -11.85 8.49
N GLY A 22 -5.17 -12.18 8.65
CA GLY A 22 -5.73 -13.50 8.43
C GLY A 22 -5.57 -13.97 6.99
N ASP A 23 -6.68 -14.00 6.25
CA ASP A 23 -6.67 -14.41 4.84
C ASP A 23 -6.04 -13.38 3.89
N LEU A 24 -5.77 -12.16 4.40
CA LEU A 24 -5.02 -11.13 3.68
C LEU A 24 -3.50 -11.39 3.67
N PHE A 25 -3.05 -12.46 4.31
CA PHE A 25 -1.66 -12.88 4.23
C PHE A 25 -1.29 -13.25 2.79
N PRO A 26 -0.13 -12.81 2.30
CA PRO A 26 0.30 -13.18 0.95
C PRO A 26 0.27 -14.69 0.78
N THR A 27 -0.12 -15.17 -0.39
CA THR A 27 -0.23 -16.62 -0.69
C THR A 27 1.08 -17.36 -0.40
N CYS A 28 2.24 -16.74 -0.61
CA CYS A 28 3.54 -17.33 -0.28
C CYS A 28 3.69 -17.61 1.22
N TRP A 29 3.18 -16.73 2.08
CA TRP A 29 3.21 -16.91 3.54
C TRP A 29 2.20 -17.93 4.00
N SER A 30 1.00 -17.96 3.42
CA SER A 30 0.00 -18.98 3.72
C SER A 30 0.51 -20.38 3.35
N ILE A 31 1.24 -20.51 2.24
CA ILE A 31 1.90 -21.78 1.86
C ILE A 31 2.97 -22.18 2.88
N LEU A 32 3.83 -21.25 3.30
CA LEU A 32 4.90 -21.51 4.28
C LEU A 32 4.36 -21.87 5.68
N LEU A 33 3.18 -21.37 6.02
CA LEU A 33 2.57 -21.55 7.32
C LEU A 33 1.49 -22.63 7.34
N GLN A 34 1.04 -23.11 6.18
CA GLN A 34 0.02 -24.14 6.06
C GLN A 34 0.51 -25.48 6.66
N GLY A 35 -0.27 -26.02 7.58
CA GLY A 35 0.09 -27.24 8.31
C GLY A 35 1.07 -27.02 9.47
N HIS A 36 1.46 -25.77 9.74
CA HIS A 36 2.38 -25.38 10.80
C HIS A 36 1.75 -24.42 11.82
N GLU A 37 0.43 -24.40 11.88
CA GLU A 37 -0.34 -23.49 12.72
C GLU A 37 -0.07 -23.64 14.21
N GLU A 38 0.29 -24.83 14.65
CA GLU A 38 0.61 -25.15 16.05
C GLU A 38 2.09 -24.88 16.40
N GLU A 39 2.94 -24.54 15.42
CA GLU A 39 4.32 -24.13 15.67
C GLU A 39 4.36 -22.73 16.27
N THR A 40 5.34 -22.50 17.16
CA THR A 40 5.64 -21.16 17.65
C THR A 40 6.33 -20.33 16.57
N MET A 41 6.25 -19.02 16.68
CA MET A 41 6.91 -18.12 15.73
C MET A 41 8.45 -18.33 15.70
N GLU A 42 9.05 -18.76 16.82
CA GLU A 42 10.46 -19.12 16.91
C GLU A 42 10.76 -20.39 16.10
N GLN A 43 9.92 -21.44 16.23
CA GLN A 43 10.08 -22.67 15.45
C GLN A 43 9.90 -22.42 13.94
N ILE A 44 8.91 -21.59 13.57
CA ILE A 44 8.69 -21.18 12.17
C ILE A 44 9.91 -20.41 11.66
N HIS A 45 10.44 -19.48 12.46
CA HIS A 45 11.64 -18.72 12.11
C HIS A 45 12.82 -19.65 11.79
N ASP A 46 13.12 -20.56 12.70
CA ASP A 46 14.26 -21.49 12.56
C ASP A 46 14.11 -22.38 11.32
N ARG A 47 12.90 -22.91 11.08
CA ARG A 47 12.62 -23.74 9.92
C ARG A 47 12.77 -22.97 8.60
N VAL A 48 12.16 -21.80 8.50
CA VAL A 48 12.18 -21.01 7.26
C VAL A 48 13.57 -20.43 7.01
N HIS A 49 14.31 -20.05 8.07
CA HIS A 49 15.69 -19.61 7.93
C HIS A 49 16.59 -20.70 7.35
N MET A 50 16.42 -21.96 7.77
CA MET A 50 17.17 -23.07 7.19
C MET A 50 16.81 -23.37 5.74
N GLU A 51 15.54 -23.21 5.36
CA GLU A 51 15.04 -23.53 4.02
C GLU A 51 15.23 -22.40 3.00
N TRP A 52 15.09 -21.15 3.44
CA TRP A 52 14.94 -19.97 2.57
C TRP A 52 15.92 -18.82 2.86
N GLY A 53 16.78 -18.97 3.88
CA GLY A 53 17.71 -17.93 4.32
C GLY A 53 17.02 -16.83 5.14
N GLU A 54 17.61 -15.63 5.16
CA GLU A 54 17.21 -14.54 6.07
C GLU A 54 15.88 -13.84 5.71
N ALA A 55 15.11 -14.36 4.77
CA ALA A 55 13.93 -13.68 4.23
C ALA A 55 12.68 -13.73 5.14
N PHE A 56 12.69 -14.49 6.24
CA PHE A 56 11.48 -14.63 7.06
C PHE A 56 11.42 -13.64 8.23
N TRP A 57 10.35 -12.87 8.28
CA TRP A 57 10.12 -11.75 9.20
C TRP A 57 9.23 -12.11 10.39
N SER A 58 9.55 -13.18 11.13
CA SER A 58 8.70 -13.66 12.24
C SER A 58 8.60 -12.65 13.39
N GLN A 59 9.70 -12.04 13.79
CA GLN A 59 9.67 -11.01 14.84
C GLN A 59 8.93 -9.74 14.40
N PRO A 60 9.16 -9.19 13.20
CA PRO A 60 8.34 -8.11 12.67
C PRO A 60 6.86 -8.45 12.60
N LEU A 61 6.48 -9.68 12.25
CA LEU A 61 5.09 -10.11 12.25
C LEU A 61 4.47 -10.08 13.64
N VAL A 62 5.17 -10.62 14.65
CA VAL A 62 4.75 -10.57 16.05
C VAL A 62 4.58 -9.12 16.52
N ASN A 63 5.53 -8.25 16.18
CA ASN A 63 5.48 -6.83 16.52
C ASN A 63 4.28 -6.14 15.87
N CYS A 64 4.00 -6.45 14.60
CA CYS A 64 2.84 -5.95 13.88
C CYS A 64 1.53 -6.40 14.52
N ALA A 65 1.40 -7.68 14.87
CA ALA A 65 0.23 -8.20 15.55
C ALA A 65 -0.01 -7.51 16.89
N ASN A 66 1.03 -7.27 17.68
CA ASN A 66 0.94 -6.54 18.94
C ASN A 66 0.51 -5.08 18.74
N MET A 67 1.04 -4.40 17.72
CA MET A 67 0.62 -3.04 17.36
C MET A 67 -0.87 -3.00 17.02
N LEU A 68 -1.37 -3.95 16.23
CA LEU A 68 -2.79 -4.05 15.91
C LEU A 68 -3.66 -4.22 17.16
N MET A 69 -3.23 -5.08 18.10
CA MET A 69 -3.92 -5.28 19.38
C MET A 69 -4.00 -3.99 20.20
N GLU A 70 -2.88 -3.31 20.41
CA GLU A 70 -2.85 -2.06 21.18
C GLU A 70 -3.62 -0.93 20.50
N THR A 71 -3.54 -0.86 19.17
CA THR A 71 -4.30 0.14 18.42
C THR A 71 -5.80 -0.09 18.58
N ALA A 72 -6.25 -1.34 18.53
CA ALA A 72 -7.66 -1.70 18.72
C ALA A 72 -8.17 -1.40 20.13
N GLU A 73 -7.33 -1.52 21.16
CA GLU A 73 -7.69 -1.14 22.53
C GLU A 73 -7.92 0.37 22.69
N LYS A 74 -7.15 1.18 21.96
CA LYS A 74 -7.17 2.64 22.05
C LYS A 74 -8.15 3.30 21.09
N GLN A 75 -8.44 2.66 19.96
CA GLN A 75 -9.23 3.20 18.87
C GLN A 75 -10.49 2.36 18.63
N LYS A 76 -11.66 2.99 18.74
CA LYS A 76 -12.94 2.31 18.55
C LYS A 76 -13.14 1.78 17.12
N PHE A 77 -12.59 2.48 16.12
CA PHE A 77 -12.70 2.14 14.71
C PHE A 77 -11.32 2.09 14.07
N LEU A 78 -10.77 0.88 14.02
CA LEU A 78 -9.47 0.61 13.38
C LEU A 78 -9.60 0.58 11.84
N PHE A 79 -10.73 0.08 11.36
CA PHE A 79 -11.08 -0.03 9.96
C PHE A 79 -12.27 0.88 9.64
N VAL A 80 -12.23 1.58 8.52
CA VAL A 80 -13.28 2.49 8.06
C VAL A 80 -13.81 2.01 6.73
N PRO A 81 -15.10 1.63 6.64
CA PRO A 81 -15.72 1.29 5.37
C PRO A 81 -15.78 2.53 4.49
N LEU A 82 -15.49 2.39 3.20
CA LEU A 82 -15.47 3.54 2.30
C LEU A 82 -16.83 3.79 1.62
N TRP A 83 -17.47 2.75 1.12
CA TRP A 83 -18.74 2.87 0.40
C TRP A 83 -19.96 3.05 1.34
N HIS A 84 -19.83 2.61 2.59
CA HIS A 84 -20.92 2.60 3.58
C HIS A 84 -20.50 3.28 4.89
N THR A 85 -19.95 4.48 4.81
CA THR A 85 -19.33 5.22 5.94
C THR A 85 -20.25 5.52 7.14
N GLN A 86 -21.57 5.37 6.98
CA GLN A 86 -22.56 5.66 8.05
C GLN A 86 -23.14 4.41 8.72
N LYS A 87 -22.62 3.23 8.41
CA LYS A 87 -23.14 1.96 8.94
C LYS A 87 -22.64 1.73 10.36
N GLU A 88 -23.49 1.97 11.37
CA GLU A 88 -23.16 1.65 12.77
C GLU A 88 -22.90 0.15 12.94
N GLY A 89 -21.87 -0.19 13.75
CA GLY A 89 -21.52 -1.59 14.05
C GLY A 89 -20.90 -2.35 12.89
N TRP A 90 -20.42 -1.65 11.85
CA TRP A 90 -19.74 -2.28 10.74
C TRP A 90 -18.48 -3.02 11.22
N ILE A 91 -18.30 -4.23 10.71
CA ILE A 91 -17.12 -5.08 10.92
C ILE A 91 -16.49 -5.33 9.56
N PRO A 92 -15.15 -5.20 9.45
CA PRO A 92 -14.45 -5.53 8.21
C PRO A 92 -14.82 -6.94 7.71
N LYS A 93 -15.06 -7.04 6.41
CA LYS A 93 -15.20 -8.31 5.72
C LYS A 93 -13.90 -8.66 5.02
N GLU A 94 -13.58 -9.92 4.98
CA GLU A 94 -12.43 -10.48 4.29
C GLU A 94 -12.66 -10.57 2.77
N ASP A 95 -13.93 -10.49 2.34
CA ASP A 95 -14.31 -10.59 0.94
C ASP A 95 -14.13 -9.24 0.23
N GLN A 96 -13.07 -9.13 -0.61
CA GLN A 96 -12.81 -7.97 -1.47
C GLN A 96 -13.63 -7.98 -2.78
N ASN A 97 -14.62 -8.84 -2.89
CA ASN A 97 -15.44 -8.98 -4.10
C ASN A 97 -16.61 -8.02 -4.15
N ASP A 98 -16.94 -7.36 -3.05
CA ASP A 98 -18.02 -6.37 -2.98
C ASP A 98 -17.58 -5.07 -2.29
N GLU A 99 -18.47 -4.06 -2.31
CA GLU A 99 -18.21 -2.75 -1.68
C GLU A 99 -18.09 -2.83 -0.15
N GLU A 100 -18.66 -3.85 0.49
CA GLU A 100 -18.53 -4.05 1.93
C GLU A 100 -17.13 -4.59 2.30
N GLY A 101 -16.40 -5.18 1.35
CA GLY A 101 -15.01 -5.60 1.49
C GLY A 101 -14.01 -4.45 1.32
N VAL A 102 -14.46 -3.24 0.94
CA VAL A 102 -13.59 -2.07 0.74
C VAL A 102 -13.50 -1.25 2.00
N TRP A 103 -12.33 -1.21 2.59
CA TRP A 103 -12.10 -0.47 3.82
C TRP A 103 -10.69 0.11 3.90
N LEU A 104 -10.55 1.11 4.74
CA LEU A 104 -9.31 1.79 5.01
C LEU A 104 -8.85 1.47 6.45
N PHE A 105 -7.67 0.88 6.58
CA PHE A 105 -7.01 0.77 7.88
C PHE A 105 -6.44 2.14 8.23
N THR A 106 -6.84 2.66 9.39
CA THR A 106 -6.47 4.02 9.78
C THR A 106 -5.30 4.09 10.76
N GLY A 107 -4.98 2.99 11.46
CA GLY A 107 -4.01 2.99 12.54
C GLY A 107 -4.33 4.01 13.64
N ASN A 108 -3.55 4.01 14.72
CA ASN A 108 -3.66 5.00 15.79
C ASN A 108 -2.48 5.99 15.70
N PRO A 109 -2.73 7.31 15.48
CA PRO A 109 -1.68 8.31 15.42
C PRO A 109 -0.97 8.54 16.77
N ASP A 110 -1.60 8.15 17.88
CA ASP A 110 -1.09 8.37 19.23
C ASP A 110 -0.24 7.19 19.76
N VAL A 111 -0.16 6.09 19.02
CA VAL A 111 0.73 4.98 19.38
C VAL A 111 2.16 5.41 19.12
N ASP A 112 3.01 5.35 20.13
CA ASP A 112 4.46 5.46 19.94
C ASP A 112 4.98 4.20 19.25
N GLN A 113 5.02 4.26 17.94
CA GLN A 113 5.37 3.13 17.11
C GLN A 113 6.85 2.76 17.20
N GLN A 114 7.70 3.60 17.79
CA GLN A 114 9.11 3.25 18.04
C GLN A 114 9.24 2.05 18.99
N ALA A 115 8.27 1.86 19.90
CA ALA A 115 8.27 0.72 20.81
C ALA A 115 7.97 -0.62 20.14
N PHE A 116 7.38 -0.62 18.92
CA PHE A 116 6.93 -1.84 18.25
C PHE A 116 7.86 -2.34 17.16
N MET A 117 8.85 -1.54 16.80
CA MET A 117 9.57 -1.75 15.55
C MET A 117 11.08 -1.80 15.79
N HIS A 118 11.51 -2.82 16.49
CA HIS A 118 12.88 -3.26 16.41
C HIS A 118 13.05 -4.09 15.12
N PHE A 119 13.20 -3.40 14.00
CA PHE A 119 13.83 -3.99 12.81
C PHE A 119 15.34 -4.03 13.03
N ASP A 120 15.77 -4.66 14.13
CA ASP A 120 17.18 -4.67 14.50
C ASP A 120 18.05 -5.36 13.43
N ASP A 121 17.49 -6.33 12.72
CA ASP A 121 18.16 -6.99 11.61
C ASP A 121 18.20 -6.15 10.32
N CYS A 122 17.47 -5.04 10.28
CA CYS A 122 17.38 -4.12 9.14
C CYS A 122 18.15 -2.81 9.36
N ALA A 123 19.00 -2.76 10.37
CA ALA A 123 19.75 -1.58 10.81
C ALA A 123 20.72 -0.97 9.77
N SER A 124 20.82 -1.56 8.57
CA SER A 124 21.74 -1.07 7.53
C SER A 124 21.22 0.11 6.72
N VAL A 125 19.94 0.52 6.87
CA VAL A 125 19.39 1.69 6.23
C VAL A 125 19.21 2.80 7.27
N PRO A 126 19.99 3.89 7.18
CA PRO A 126 19.81 5.01 8.10
C PRO A 126 18.39 5.58 7.98
N PRO A 127 17.74 5.94 9.09
CA PRO A 127 16.42 6.58 9.04
C PRO A 127 16.52 7.94 8.34
N TYR A 128 15.67 8.18 7.37
CA TYR A 128 15.48 9.49 6.77
C TYR A 128 13.99 9.85 6.82
N PRO A 129 13.64 11.08 7.17
CA PRO A 129 14.52 12.11 7.76
C PRO A 129 15.05 11.69 9.13
N SER A 130 16.01 12.45 9.70
CA SER A 130 16.56 12.12 11.03
C SER A 130 15.45 11.97 12.07
N ALA A 131 15.69 11.19 13.13
CA ALA A 131 14.73 10.99 14.21
C ALA A 131 14.18 12.30 14.81
N ALA A 132 14.97 13.38 14.80
CA ALA A 132 14.55 14.71 15.25
C ALA A 132 13.49 15.29 14.30
N VAL A 133 13.73 15.27 12.98
CA VAL A 133 12.78 15.76 11.96
C VAL A 133 11.48 14.95 11.98
N CYS A 134 11.55 13.63 12.14
CA CYS A 134 10.38 12.78 12.28
C CYS A 134 9.56 13.13 13.53
N LYS A 135 10.24 13.41 14.65
CA LYS A 135 9.59 13.82 15.89
C LYS A 135 8.90 15.19 15.74
N GLU A 136 9.58 16.15 15.12
CA GLU A 136 9.00 17.46 14.83
C GLU A 136 7.78 17.32 13.91
N ARG A 137 7.90 16.57 12.81
CA ARG A 137 6.81 16.33 11.86
C ARG A 137 5.61 15.64 12.51
N ARG A 138 5.81 14.69 13.42
CA ARG A 138 4.74 14.06 14.19
C ARG A 138 4.03 15.02 15.15
N GLN A 139 4.72 16.08 15.58
CA GLN A 139 4.15 17.15 16.42
C GLN A 139 3.49 18.26 15.61
N GLU A 140 3.68 18.30 14.28
CA GLU A 140 2.97 19.21 13.40
C GLU A 140 1.47 18.96 13.49
N LYS A 141 0.70 20.04 13.50
CA LYS A 141 -0.78 19.94 13.49
C LYS A 141 -1.33 19.37 12.19
N LYS A 142 -0.53 19.36 11.12
CA LYS A 142 -0.88 18.92 9.78
C LYS A 142 0.27 18.12 9.16
N ARG A 143 0.25 16.80 9.34
CA ARG A 143 1.24 15.88 8.76
C ARG A 143 0.89 15.53 7.32
N PRO A 144 1.85 15.18 6.46
CA PRO A 144 1.53 14.54 5.19
C PRO A 144 0.87 13.17 5.44
N ALA A 145 0.07 12.72 4.49
CA ALA A 145 -0.58 11.41 4.52
C ALA A 145 -0.12 10.52 3.38
N VAL A 146 -0.20 9.21 3.58
CA VAL A 146 0.03 8.21 2.54
C VAL A 146 -1.03 7.13 2.61
N ILE A 147 -1.56 6.75 1.45
CA ILE A 147 -2.47 5.61 1.29
C ILE A 147 -1.70 4.52 0.55
N PHE A 148 -1.47 3.39 1.21
CA PHE A 148 -0.83 2.22 0.63
C PHE A 148 -1.84 1.35 -0.10
N CYS A 149 -1.47 0.92 -1.31
CA CYS A 149 -2.21 -0.01 -2.15
C CYS A 149 -1.33 -1.26 -2.34
N PRO A 150 -1.55 -2.34 -1.57
CA PRO A 150 -0.79 -3.57 -1.72
C PRO A 150 -0.91 -4.16 -3.12
N GLY A 151 0.14 -4.86 -3.59
CA GLY A 151 0.10 -5.65 -4.80
C GLY A 151 -0.59 -6.99 -4.61
N GLY A 152 -0.38 -7.90 -5.55
CA GLY A 152 -0.99 -9.24 -5.57
C GLY A 152 -1.75 -9.54 -6.85
N GLY A 153 -1.38 -8.91 -7.97
CA GLY A 153 -1.90 -9.24 -9.29
C GLY A 153 -3.37 -8.90 -9.55
N TYR A 154 -4.04 -8.17 -8.66
CA TYR A 154 -5.51 -8.04 -8.57
C TYR A 154 -6.22 -9.38 -8.27
N GLU A 155 -5.49 -10.38 -7.81
CA GLU A 155 -6.01 -11.69 -7.40
C GLU A 155 -6.05 -11.83 -5.87
N MET A 156 -5.17 -11.11 -5.19
CA MET A 156 -5.05 -11.04 -3.74
C MET A 156 -4.44 -9.70 -3.32
N LEU A 157 -4.30 -9.46 -2.02
CA LEU A 157 -3.60 -8.31 -1.47
C LEU A 157 -2.41 -8.77 -0.61
N SER A 158 -1.19 -8.35 -0.97
CA SER A 158 0.03 -8.55 -0.17
C SER A 158 0.03 -7.59 1.04
N TYR A 159 -1.02 -7.69 1.85
CA TYR A 159 -1.40 -6.68 2.83
C TYR A 159 -0.33 -6.44 3.89
N TYR A 160 0.37 -7.50 4.33
CA TYR A 160 1.42 -7.39 5.33
C TYR A 160 2.68 -6.71 4.79
N SER A 161 3.32 -7.29 3.78
CA SER A 161 4.64 -6.83 3.29
C SER A 161 4.56 -5.51 2.51
N GLU A 162 3.47 -5.30 1.76
CA GLU A 162 3.28 -4.14 0.90
C GLU A 162 2.24 -3.14 1.43
N GLY A 163 1.69 -3.41 2.60
CA GLY A 163 0.80 -2.52 3.33
C GLY A 163 1.35 -2.19 4.70
N VAL A 164 1.21 -3.13 5.66
CA VAL A 164 1.50 -2.86 7.08
C VAL A 164 2.95 -2.49 7.32
N GLN A 165 3.91 -3.23 6.78
CA GLN A 165 5.34 -2.93 6.96
C GLN A 165 5.71 -1.57 6.36
N LEU A 166 5.17 -1.24 5.18
CA LEU A 166 5.42 0.04 4.52
C LEU A 166 4.78 1.19 5.29
N ALA A 167 3.54 1.02 5.76
CA ALA A 167 2.84 2.00 6.58
C ALA A 167 3.62 2.32 7.85
N GLN A 168 4.10 1.29 8.54
CA GLN A 168 4.93 1.45 9.73
C GLN A 168 6.23 2.22 9.44
N ARG A 169 6.91 1.89 8.33
CA ARG A 169 8.13 2.59 7.90
C ARG A 169 7.87 4.07 7.67
N MET A 170 6.79 4.41 6.96
CA MET A 170 6.44 5.80 6.64
C MET A 170 6.04 6.59 7.87
N GLU A 171 5.30 5.99 8.81
CA GLU A 171 4.93 6.67 10.05
C GLU A 171 6.14 6.87 10.98
N ARG A 172 6.99 5.84 11.11
CA ARG A 172 8.16 5.89 11.97
C ARG A 172 9.21 6.88 11.47
N ASP A 173 9.62 6.70 10.21
CA ASP A 173 10.79 7.39 9.67
C ASP A 173 10.42 8.63 8.85
N GLY A 174 9.24 8.62 8.23
CA GLY A 174 8.73 9.73 7.45
C GLY A 174 7.90 10.73 8.24
N GLY A 175 7.34 10.32 9.39
CA GLY A 175 6.40 11.14 10.16
C GLY A 175 5.07 11.35 9.45
N TYR A 176 4.76 10.54 8.43
CA TYR A 176 3.49 10.55 7.71
C TYR A 176 2.37 9.96 8.56
N LYS A 177 1.12 10.30 8.27
CA LYS A 177 -0.02 9.47 8.65
C LYS A 177 -0.23 8.46 7.56
N ALA A 178 -0.13 7.17 7.88
CA ALA A 178 -0.31 6.10 6.92
C ALA A 178 -1.70 5.46 7.01
N PHE A 179 -2.21 5.08 5.86
CA PHE A 179 -3.43 4.32 5.68
C PHE A 179 -3.14 3.15 4.75
N ILE A 180 -3.89 2.03 4.89
CA ILE A 180 -3.77 0.89 3.98
C ILE A 180 -5.16 0.60 3.42
N LEU A 181 -5.26 0.55 2.10
CA LEU A 181 -6.51 0.30 1.40
C LEU A 181 -6.69 -1.19 1.13
N SER A 182 -7.79 -1.76 1.61
CA SER A 182 -8.35 -3.00 1.08
C SER A 182 -9.26 -2.62 -0.08
N TYR A 183 -8.84 -2.86 -1.31
CA TYR A 183 -9.58 -2.54 -2.53
C TYR A 183 -10.12 -3.79 -3.19
N ARG A 184 -11.17 -3.66 -4.00
CA ARG A 184 -11.75 -4.79 -4.73
C ARG A 184 -10.74 -5.41 -5.69
N ILE A 185 -10.70 -6.73 -5.69
CA ILE A 185 -9.88 -7.55 -6.59
C ILE A 185 -10.81 -8.38 -7.49
N GLN A 186 -10.27 -9.31 -8.29
CA GLN A 186 -11.10 -10.18 -9.11
C GLN A 186 -12.22 -10.86 -8.29
N PRO A 187 -13.43 -11.02 -8.83
CA PRO A 187 -13.81 -10.85 -10.24
C PRO A 187 -14.08 -9.40 -10.69
N ASN A 188 -13.87 -8.42 -9.82
CA ASN A 188 -14.02 -7.00 -10.19
C ASN A 188 -12.92 -6.58 -11.18
N THR A 189 -13.30 -5.75 -12.13
CA THR A 189 -12.40 -5.19 -13.15
C THR A 189 -12.43 -3.67 -13.05
N TYR A 190 -11.72 -2.99 -13.96
CA TYR A 190 -11.91 -1.56 -14.15
C TYR A 190 -13.40 -1.24 -14.46
N PRO A 191 -14.02 -0.19 -13.85
CA PRO A 191 -13.38 0.84 -13.02
C PRO A 191 -13.42 0.58 -11.50
N GLN A 192 -13.99 -0.54 -11.02
CA GLN A 192 -14.30 -0.74 -9.60
C GLN A 192 -13.05 -0.61 -8.69
N CYS A 193 -11.94 -1.27 -9.04
CA CYS A 193 -10.72 -1.22 -8.24
C CYS A 193 -10.19 0.22 -8.12
N GLN A 194 -10.17 0.97 -9.24
CA GLN A 194 -9.70 2.35 -9.26
C GLN A 194 -10.66 3.32 -8.54
N MET A 195 -11.97 3.06 -8.61
CA MET A 195 -12.97 3.83 -7.86
C MET A 195 -12.74 3.73 -6.35
N ASP A 196 -12.33 2.56 -5.84
CA ASP A 196 -12.05 2.36 -4.41
C ASP A 196 -10.92 3.28 -3.95
N LEU A 197 -9.83 3.38 -4.72
CA LEU A 197 -8.72 4.28 -4.39
C LEU A 197 -9.11 5.76 -4.56
N ALA A 198 -9.84 6.12 -5.60
CA ALA A 198 -10.32 7.48 -5.79
C ALA A 198 -11.22 7.94 -4.62
N LEU A 199 -12.11 7.04 -4.14
CA LEU A 199 -12.94 7.28 -2.98
C LEU A 199 -12.11 7.38 -1.69
N ALA A 200 -11.09 6.52 -1.51
CA ALA A 200 -10.18 6.59 -0.38
C ALA A 200 -9.46 7.94 -0.29
N ILE A 201 -8.96 8.45 -1.43
CA ILE A 201 -8.31 9.77 -1.49
C ILE A 201 -9.30 10.87 -1.07
N MET A 202 -10.52 10.85 -1.60
CA MET A 202 -11.55 11.83 -1.22
C MET A 202 -11.91 11.73 0.27
N HIS A 203 -12.06 10.51 0.79
CA HIS A 203 -12.35 10.29 2.21
C HIS A 203 -11.25 10.84 3.12
N VAL A 204 -9.99 10.48 2.87
CA VAL A 204 -8.84 10.93 3.66
C VAL A 204 -8.74 12.46 3.62
N ARG A 205 -8.91 13.08 2.44
CA ARG A 205 -8.87 14.54 2.26
C ARG A 205 -10.02 15.24 2.98
N ALA A 206 -11.25 14.72 2.90
CA ALA A 206 -12.40 15.27 3.58
C ALA A 206 -12.29 15.23 5.12
N HIS A 207 -11.61 14.21 5.64
CA HIS A 207 -11.41 13.99 7.07
C HIS A 207 -10.01 14.43 7.57
N ALA A 208 -9.31 15.27 6.79
CA ALA A 208 -7.95 15.70 7.09
C ALA A 208 -7.78 16.26 8.51
N ARG A 209 -8.75 17.06 8.97
CA ARG A 209 -8.75 17.60 10.35
C ARG A 209 -8.82 16.50 11.40
N GLN A 210 -9.66 15.49 11.20
CA GLN A 210 -9.84 14.37 12.12
C GLN A 210 -8.56 13.54 12.23
N TYR A 211 -7.87 13.34 11.09
CA TYR A 211 -6.63 12.55 11.02
C TYR A 211 -5.37 13.38 11.35
N GLY A 212 -5.50 14.69 11.58
CA GLY A 212 -4.36 15.58 11.84
C GLY A 212 -3.38 15.68 10.65
N ILE A 213 -3.90 15.68 9.42
CA ILE A 213 -3.13 15.71 8.19
C ILE A 213 -3.34 16.98 7.39
N ASP A 214 -2.43 17.21 6.45
CA ASP A 214 -2.55 18.25 5.42
C ASP A 214 -3.33 17.70 4.22
N GLU A 215 -4.48 18.32 3.94
CA GLU A 215 -5.33 17.96 2.82
C GLU A 215 -4.69 18.12 1.43
N ASN A 216 -3.56 18.84 1.35
CA ASN A 216 -2.81 19.10 0.12
C ASN A 216 -1.52 18.27 0.01
N ARG A 217 -1.29 17.34 0.94
CA ARG A 217 -0.13 16.45 0.95
C ARG A 217 -0.55 15.00 1.18
N ILE A 218 -1.35 14.46 0.26
CA ILE A 218 -1.83 13.07 0.28
C ILE A 218 -1.16 12.29 -0.83
N LEU A 219 -0.28 11.38 -0.45
CA LEU A 219 0.38 10.45 -1.36
C LEU A 219 -0.45 9.18 -1.54
N VAL A 220 -0.36 8.57 -2.71
CA VAL A 220 -0.70 7.16 -2.91
C VAL A 220 0.57 6.38 -3.21
N VAL A 221 0.76 5.25 -2.56
CA VAL A 221 1.94 4.40 -2.77
C VAL A 221 1.49 2.97 -3.03
N GLY A 222 1.90 2.41 -4.14
CA GLY A 222 1.48 1.06 -4.51
C GLY A 222 2.61 0.20 -5.04
N ALA A 223 2.53 -1.09 -4.76
CA ALA A 223 3.49 -2.09 -5.20
C ALA A 223 2.87 -2.97 -6.31
N SER A 224 3.64 -3.34 -7.32
CA SER A 224 3.20 -4.29 -8.36
C SER A 224 1.87 -3.86 -9.01
N ALA A 225 0.82 -4.70 -8.91
CA ALA A 225 -0.54 -4.37 -9.34
C ALA A 225 -1.14 -3.17 -8.56
N GLY A 226 -0.81 -3.00 -7.27
CA GLY A 226 -1.16 -1.81 -6.49
C GLY A 226 -0.48 -0.54 -7.02
N GLY A 227 0.73 -0.67 -7.60
CA GLY A 227 1.39 0.40 -8.33
C GLY A 227 0.61 0.81 -9.57
N HIS A 228 0.12 -0.16 -10.34
CA HIS A 228 -0.77 0.10 -11.47
C HIS A 228 -2.09 0.77 -11.02
N LEU A 229 -2.66 0.31 -9.91
CA LEU A 229 -3.84 0.93 -9.32
C LEU A 229 -3.60 2.42 -9.01
N CYS A 230 -2.49 2.74 -8.33
CA CYS A 230 -2.11 4.12 -8.02
C CYS A 230 -1.89 4.95 -9.29
N ALA A 231 -1.13 4.41 -10.24
CA ALA A 231 -0.79 5.12 -11.46
C ALA A 231 -2.02 5.40 -12.34
N SER A 232 -2.87 4.40 -12.57
CA SER A 232 -4.08 4.55 -13.38
C SER A 232 -5.14 5.42 -12.68
N THR A 233 -5.29 5.33 -11.36
CA THR A 233 -6.20 6.21 -10.60
C THR A 233 -5.76 7.66 -10.67
N ALA A 234 -4.46 7.94 -10.52
CA ALA A 234 -3.95 9.30 -10.63
C ALA A 234 -4.17 9.91 -12.03
N MET A 235 -4.09 9.09 -13.08
CA MET A 235 -4.36 9.51 -14.47
C MET A 235 -5.85 9.77 -14.72
N LEU A 236 -6.73 8.93 -14.17
CA LEU A 236 -8.16 8.91 -14.48
C LEU A 236 -9.03 9.53 -13.37
N HIS A 237 -8.46 10.27 -12.45
CA HIS A 237 -9.11 10.70 -11.20
C HIS A 237 -10.45 11.43 -11.40
N GLU A 238 -10.59 12.30 -12.43
CA GLU A 238 -11.83 13.02 -12.69
C GLU A 238 -12.92 12.09 -13.27
N GLU A 239 -12.53 11.19 -14.19
CA GLU A 239 -13.45 10.18 -14.72
C GLU A 239 -13.96 9.27 -13.61
N LEU A 240 -13.06 8.76 -12.76
CA LEU A 240 -13.42 7.88 -11.65
C LEU A 240 -14.32 8.57 -10.63
N LYS A 241 -14.09 9.85 -10.34
CA LYS A 241 -14.96 10.65 -9.47
C LYS A 241 -16.37 10.76 -10.05
N THR A 242 -16.49 10.97 -11.35
CA THR A 242 -17.77 11.02 -12.03
C THR A 242 -18.49 9.67 -11.95
N GLU A 243 -17.78 8.56 -12.21
CA GLU A 243 -18.34 7.21 -12.11
C GLU A 243 -18.83 6.89 -10.69
N ILE A 244 -18.07 7.26 -9.65
CA ILE A 244 -18.48 7.10 -8.26
C ILE A 244 -19.83 7.77 -8.00
N PHE A 245 -20.01 9.00 -8.46
CA PHE A 245 -21.27 9.74 -8.23
C PHE A 245 -22.42 9.26 -9.13
N CYS A 246 -22.12 8.64 -10.27
CA CYS A 246 -23.14 7.97 -11.08
C CYS A 246 -23.69 6.73 -10.39
N VAL A 247 -22.82 5.94 -9.72
CA VAL A 247 -23.22 4.72 -9.00
C VAL A 247 -23.82 5.04 -7.63
N HIS A 248 -23.24 6.00 -6.92
CA HIS A 248 -23.59 6.43 -5.56
C HIS A 248 -23.82 7.95 -5.48
N PRO A 249 -24.98 8.46 -5.95
CA PRO A 249 -25.25 9.92 -5.98
C PRO A 249 -25.25 10.59 -4.60
N GLU A 250 -25.49 9.81 -3.52
CA GLU A 250 -25.42 10.32 -2.15
C GLU A 250 -24.01 10.76 -1.74
N LEU A 251 -22.96 10.13 -2.30
CA LEU A 251 -21.58 10.48 -2.03
C LEU A 251 -21.18 11.84 -2.61
N GLU A 252 -21.89 12.32 -3.63
CA GLU A 252 -21.67 13.66 -4.19
C GLU A 252 -21.92 14.77 -3.15
N LYS A 253 -22.87 14.57 -2.24
CA LYS A 253 -23.13 15.52 -1.14
C LYS A 253 -21.96 15.61 -0.18
N LEU A 254 -21.25 14.51 0.01
CA LEU A 254 -20.09 14.41 0.93
C LEU A 254 -18.80 14.87 0.25
N TYR A 255 -18.57 14.44 -0.98
CA TYR A 255 -17.27 14.54 -1.65
C TYR A 255 -17.26 15.38 -2.94
N GLY A 256 -18.40 15.97 -3.36
CA GLY A 256 -18.49 16.67 -4.64
C GLY A 256 -17.47 17.80 -4.82
N ARG A 257 -17.07 18.45 -3.72
CA ARG A 257 -16.05 19.52 -3.72
C ARG A 257 -14.63 19.02 -3.38
N ILE A 258 -14.47 17.73 -3.11
CA ILE A 258 -13.22 17.13 -2.70
C ILE A 258 -12.53 16.54 -3.93
N SER A 259 -11.24 16.79 -4.10
CA SER A 259 -10.45 16.22 -5.20
C SER A 259 -10.13 14.75 -4.93
N SER A 260 -10.30 13.91 -5.94
CA SER A 260 -9.84 12.51 -5.99
C SER A 260 -8.40 12.38 -6.50
N ARG A 261 -7.76 13.49 -6.92
CA ARG A 261 -6.38 13.50 -7.41
C ARG A 261 -5.41 13.39 -6.23
N PRO A 262 -4.47 12.44 -6.21
CA PRO A 262 -3.39 12.42 -5.21
C PRO A 262 -2.43 13.58 -5.45
N ASP A 263 -1.73 14.01 -4.40
CA ASP A 263 -0.75 15.08 -4.48
C ASP A 263 0.65 14.56 -4.87
N GLY A 264 0.89 13.27 -4.69
CA GLY A 264 2.08 12.56 -5.16
C GLY A 264 1.83 11.06 -5.33
N VAL A 265 2.65 10.39 -6.15
CA VAL A 265 2.50 8.98 -6.50
C VAL A 265 3.83 8.25 -6.28
N GLY A 266 3.83 7.23 -5.42
CA GLY A 266 4.97 6.32 -5.19
C GLY A 266 4.69 4.94 -5.78
N LEU A 267 5.62 4.42 -6.58
CA LEU A 267 5.42 3.20 -7.36
C LEU A 267 6.60 2.24 -7.13
N LEU A 268 6.29 1.07 -6.61
CA LEU A 268 7.27 0.06 -6.23
C LEU A 268 7.17 -1.12 -7.21
N TYR A 269 8.22 -1.35 -8.02
CA TYR A 269 8.22 -2.38 -9.08
C TYR A 269 6.87 -2.50 -9.80
N PRO A 270 6.32 -1.38 -10.30
CA PRO A 270 4.92 -1.30 -10.70
C PRO A 270 4.65 -1.98 -12.03
N VAL A 271 3.45 -2.54 -12.18
CA VAL A 271 2.86 -2.72 -13.49
C VAL A 271 2.45 -1.33 -14.01
N ILE A 272 2.78 -1.02 -15.25
CA ILE A 272 2.45 0.26 -15.92
C ILE A 272 1.73 0.02 -17.24
N SER A 273 2.24 -0.93 -18.03
CA SER A 273 1.68 -1.30 -19.33
C SER A 273 0.82 -2.56 -19.23
N PHE A 274 -0.25 -2.59 -20.02
CA PHE A 274 -1.00 -3.79 -20.35
C PHE A 274 -0.94 -4.13 -21.85
N THR A 275 -0.04 -3.45 -22.58
CA THR A 275 0.15 -3.65 -24.01
C THR A 275 1.57 -4.08 -24.38
N SER A 276 2.55 -3.90 -23.49
CA SER A 276 3.96 -4.17 -23.76
C SER A 276 4.69 -4.71 -22.54
N GLU A 277 5.19 -5.96 -22.61
CA GLU A 277 5.95 -6.62 -21.53
C GLU A 277 5.25 -6.51 -20.16
N TYR A 278 4.01 -6.93 -20.12
CA TYR A 278 3.13 -6.78 -18.97
C TYR A 278 2.99 -8.09 -18.18
N HIS A 279 2.58 -7.95 -16.93
CA HIS A 279 2.16 -9.08 -16.10
C HIS A 279 0.75 -9.55 -16.52
N GLU A 280 0.66 -10.74 -17.14
CA GLU A 280 -0.59 -11.25 -17.74
C GLU A 280 -1.74 -11.40 -16.73
N GLY A 281 -1.43 -11.86 -15.49
CA GLY A 281 -2.42 -12.00 -14.42
C GLY A 281 -3.08 -10.66 -14.10
N SER A 282 -2.30 -9.63 -13.81
CA SER A 282 -2.81 -8.28 -13.52
C SER A 282 -3.62 -7.71 -14.67
N CYS A 283 -3.15 -7.89 -15.91
CA CYS A 283 -3.86 -7.44 -17.09
C CYS A 283 -5.23 -8.11 -17.21
N ARG A 284 -5.27 -9.44 -17.14
CA ARG A 284 -6.52 -10.21 -17.22
C ARG A 284 -7.49 -9.83 -16.10
N CYS A 285 -7.03 -9.75 -14.86
CA CYS A 285 -7.87 -9.47 -13.70
C CYS A 285 -8.44 -8.05 -13.73
N ASN A 286 -7.67 -7.05 -14.13
CA ASN A 286 -8.15 -5.67 -14.11
C ASN A 286 -8.93 -5.29 -15.38
N THR A 287 -8.63 -5.90 -16.54
CA THR A 287 -9.29 -5.55 -17.84
C THR A 287 -10.37 -6.53 -18.27
N GLY A 288 -10.48 -7.70 -17.64
CA GLY A 288 -11.32 -8.80 -18.12
C GLY A 288 -10.90 -9.28 -19.52
N GLY A 289 -9.65 -9.05 -19.93
CA GLY A 289 -9.10 -9.40 -21.25
C GLY A 289 -9.54 -8.47 -22.40
N LYS A 290 -10.20 -7.34 -22.11
CA LYS A 290 -10.69 -6.38 -23.12
C LYS A 290 -9.55 -5.51 -23.63
N SER A 291 -9.28 -5.54 -24.93
CA SER A 291 -8.15 -4.84 -25.55
C SER A 291 -8.24 -3.31 -25.52
N ASP A 292 -9.46 -2.75 -25.49
CA ASP A 292 -9.69 -1.33 -25.30
C ASP A 292 -9.31 -0.88 -23.88
N LEU A 293 -9.63 -1.69 -22.87
CA LEU A 293 -9.21 -1.45 -21.50
C LEU A 293 -7.70 -1.63 -21.31
N GLN A 294 -7.08 -2.58 -22.00
CA GLN A 294 -5.62 -2.73 -21.99
C GLN A 294 -4.92 -1.44 -22.42
N LYS A 295 -5.38 -0.85 -23.52
CA LYS A 295 -4.86 0.44 -24.02
C LYS A 295 -5.17 1.59 -23.07
N LYS A 296 -6.42 1.67 -22.58
CA LYS A 296 -6.87 2.73 -21.66
C LYS A 296 -6.06 2.74 -20.36
N LEU A 297 -5.70 1.56 -19.86
CA LEU A 297 -5.02 1.40 -18.57
C LEU A 297 -3.50 1.28 -18.68
N SER A 298 -2.95 1.31 -19.91
CA SER A 298 -1.50 1.46 -20.12
C SER A 298 -1.10 2.91 -19.95
N VAL A 299 -0.62 3.26 -18.76
CA VAL A 299 -0.43 4.65 -18.31
C VAL A 299 0.54 5.41 -19.20
N GLU A 300 1.59 4.75 -19.66
CA GLU A 300 2.64 5.31 -20.51
C GLU A 300 2.17 5.73 -21.92
N LEU A 301 0.98 5.29 -22.33
CA LEU A 301 0.42 5.62 -23.65
C LEU A 301 -0.35 6.94 -23.68
N HIS A 302 -0.55 7.57 -22.52
CA HIS A 302 -1.39 8.76 -22.38
C HIS A 302 -0.59 10.05 -22.24
N ASP A 303 -1.27 11.17 -22.44
CA ASP A 303 -0.73 12.48 -22.09
C ASP A 303 -0.77 12.64 -20.56
N LEU A 304 0.40 12.69 -19.94
CA LEU A 304 0.55 12.85 -18.49
C LEU A 304 0.77 14.32 -18.08
N THR A 305 0.44 15.28 -18.93
CA THR A 305 0.52 16.72 -18.58
C THR A 305 -0.33 17.00 -17.33
N GLY A 306 0.30 17.57 -16.30
CA GLY A 306 -0.36 17.83 -15.00
C GLY A 306 -0.48 16.61 -14.08
N TYR A 307 0.11 15.48 -14.45
CA TYR A 307 0.17 14.31 -13.56
C TYR A 307 0.93 14.66 -12.26
N PRO A 308 0.61 14.01 -11.12
CA PRO A 308 1.28 14.31 -9.85
C PRO A 308 2.78 14.03 -9.89
N PRO A 309 3.58 14.70 -9.06
CA PRO A 309 4.97 14.32 -8.82
C PRO A 309 5.09 12.83 -8.48
N THR A 310 6.04 12.14 -9.11
CA THR A 310 6.11 10.67 -9.07
C THR A 310 7.49 10.16 -8.69
N TYR A 311 7.53 9.28 -7.70
CA TYR A 311 8.67 8.41 -7.44
C TYR A 311 8.35 7.00 -7.94
N ALA A 312 9.29 6.36 -8.63
CA ALA A 312 9.14 4.97 -9.04
C ALA A 312 10.47 4.21 -8.97
N TYR A 313 10.43 2.91 -8.68
CA TYR A 313 11.60 2.07 -8.85
C TYR A 313 11.26 0.67 -9.37
N ALA A 314 12.24 0.02 -9.99
CA ALA A 314 12.18 -1.38 -10.38
C ALA A 314 13.53 -2.08 -10.14
N ASN A 315 13.50 -3.40 -9.98
CA ASN A 315 14.69 -4.24 -9.93
C ASN A 315 14.99 -4.81 -11.32
N LEU A 316 16.24 -4.80 -11.74
CA LEU A 316 16.64 -5.28 -13.09
C LEU A 316 16.52 -6.79 -13.25
N ASP A 317 16.54 -7.52 -12.15
CA ASP A 317 16.38 -8.97 -12.07
C ASP A 317 14.93 -9.41 -11.78
N ASP A 318 13.96 -8.49 -11.80
CA ASP A 318 12.54 -8.78 -11.59
C ASP A 318 12.01 -9.74 -12.65
N GLY A 319 11.73 -10.98 -12.25
CA GLY A 319 11.22 -12.04 -13.11
C GLY A 319 9.70 -12.01 -13.33
N CYS A 320 8.97 -11.17 -12.59
CA CYS A 320 7.51 -11.09 -12.64
C CYS A 320 7.01 -9.86 -13.41
N VAL A 321 7.52 -8.68 -13.10
CA VAL A 321 7.19 -7.41 -13.77
C VAL A 321 8.47 -6.79 -14.32
N PRO A 322 8.69 -6.85 -15.64
CA PRO A 322 9.91 -6.32 -16.24
C PRO A 322 10.16 -4.85 -15.90
N ALA A 323 11.40 -4.51 -15.56
CA ALA A 323 11.83 -3.14 -15.23
C ALA A 323 11.51 -2.11 -16.32
N SER A 324 11.29 -2.58 -17.55
CA SER A 324 10.85 -1.77 -18.69
C SER A 324 9.51 -1.05 -18.45
N ASN A 325 8.66 -1.52 -17.52
CA ASN A 325 7.47 -0.81 -17.09
C ASN A 325 7.83 0.55 -16.47
N THR A 326 8.79 0.56 -15.55
CA THR A 326 9.27 1.81 -14.92
C THR A 326 9.98 2.71 -15.90
N THR A 327 10.79 2.18 -16.81
CA THR A 327 11.50 3.00 -17.82
C THR A 327 10.56 3.62 -18.87
N ARG A 328 9.47 2.94 -19.24
CA ARG A 328 8.42 3.53 -20.09
C ARG A 328 7.69 4.67 -19.39
N LEU A 329 7.37 4.50 -18.11
CA LEU A 329 6.76 5.56 -17.30
C LEU A 329 7.69 6.77 -17.20
N ASP A 330 8.98 6.56 -16.94
CA ASP A 330 10.02 7.62 -16.89
C ASP A 330 10.03 8.45 -18.17
N ALA A 331 10.03 7.79 -19.33
CA ALA A 331 9.99 8.44 -20.62
C ALA A 331 8.68 9.26 -20.82
N ALA A 332 7.54 8.73 -20.40
CA ALA A 332 6.25 9.41 -20.50
C ALA A 332 6.16 10.63 -19.59
N LEU A 333 6.62 10.51 -18.34
CA LEU A 333 6.68 11.61 -17.37
C LEU A 333 7.66 12.72 -17.81
N THR A 334 8.83 12.32 -18.33
CA THR A 334 9.79 13.26 -18.93
C THR A 334 9.18 14.04 -20.07
N LYS A 335 8.51 13.36 -21.01
CA LYS A 335 7.82 14.00 -22.14
C LYS A 335 6.75 14.98 -21.70
N ALA A 336 6.03 14.66 -20.62
CA ALA A 336 4.98 15.51 -20.05
C ALA A 336 5.50 16.63 -19.14
N GLY A 337 6.80 16.70 -18.87
CA GLY A 337 7.41 17.70 -17.98
C GLY A 337 7.01 17.54 -16.51
N VAL A 338 6.61 16.34 -16.09
CA VAL A 338 6.24 16.04 -14.71
C VAL A 338 7.50 15.90 -13.85
N LYS A 339 7.49 16.45 -12.64
CA LYS A 339 8.58 16.24 -11.68
C LYS A 339 8.57 14.78 -11.20
N HIS A 340 9.63 14.04 -11.45
CA HIS A 340 9.71 12.62 -11.09
C HIS A 340 11.13 12.17 -10.79
N LEU A 341 11.25 11.02 -10.12
CA LEU A 341 12.48 10.28 -9.91
C LEU A 341 12.16 8.80 -10.16
N CYS A 342 12.70 8.26 -11.24
CA CYS A 342 12.61 6.83 -11.57
C CYS A 342 13.98 6.19 -11.41
N GLU A 343 14.07 5.11 -10.61
CA GLU A 343 15.32 4.42 -10.31
C GLU A 343 15.24 2.96 -10.72
N THR A 344 16.39 2.37 -11.03
CA THR A 344 16.53 0.93 -11.17
C THR A 344 17.63 0.39 -10.28
N PHE A 345 17.36 -0.73 -9.63
CA PHE A 345 18.33 -1.40 -8.76
C PHE A 345 18.78 -2.72 -9.41
N PRO A 346 20.06 -3.10 -9.26
CA PRO A 346 20.59 -4.30 -9.91
C PRO A 346 19.89 -5.59 -9.51
N THR A 347 19.54 -5.74 -8.23
CA THR A 347 18.99 -6.98 -7.67
C THR A 347 17.92 -6.70 -6.63
N GLY A 348 16.95 -7.60 -6.56
CA GLY A 348 15.85 -7.53 -5.61
C GLY A 348 14.68 -8.42 -5.99
N ASP A 349 14.60 -8.87 -7.25
CA ASP A 349 13.45 -9.60 -7.77
C ASP A 349 12.14 -8.83 -7.56
N HIS A 350 11.01 -9.50 -7.41
CA HIS A 350 9.67 -8.92 -7.27
C HIS A 350 9.13 -9.08 -5.84
N GLY A 351 8.22 -8.19 -5.42
CA GLY A 351 7.47 -8.35 -4.17
C GLY A 351 8.27 -8.15 -2.89
N ILE A 352 9.38 -7.43 -2.95
CA ILE A 352 10.36 -7.31 -1.85
C ILE A 352 9.94 -6.37 -0.71
N GLY A 353 8.78 -5.69 -0.81
CA GLY A 353 8.34 -4.76 0.23
C GLY A 353 9.41 -3.71 0.56
N LEU A 354 9.94 -3.70 1.78
CA LEU A 354 10.98 -2.76 2.21
C LEU A 354 12.36 -3.00 1.56
N GLY A 355 12.55 -4.09 0.83
CA GLY A 355 13.78 -4.35 0.07
C GLY A 355 15.03 -4.62 0.91
N TYR A 356 14.88 -5.00 2.17
CA TYR A 356 16.01 -5.38 3.02
C TYR A 356 16.80 -6.53 2.38
N ALA A 357 18.08 -6.61 2.61
CA ALA A 357 18.98 -7.58 1.99
C ALA A 357 19.07 -7.54 0.45
N THR A 358 18.50 -6.51 -0.19
CA THR A 358 18.61 -6.29 -1.65
C THR A 358 19.35 -5.00 -1.99
N SER A 359 19.67 -4.79 -3.26
CA SER A 359 20.25 -3.52 -3.70
C SER A 359 19.26 -2.36 -3.60
N ALA A 360 17.95 -2.64 -3.54
CA ALA A 360 16.89 -1.64 -3.43
C ALA A 360 16.61 -1.16 -1.99
N LYS A 361 17.34 -1.62 -0.98
CA LYS A 361 17.08 -1.33 0.45
C LYS A 361 16.89 0.15 0.82
N ALA A 362 17.40 1.07 0.01
CA ALA A 362 17.30 2.51 0.27
C ALA A 362 16.12 3.20 -0.44
N TRP A 363 15.29 2.47 -1.19
CA TRP A 363 14.22 3.06 -1.98
C TRP A 363 13.27 3.96 -1.16
N SER A 364 12.93 3.53 0.07
CA SER A 364 12.01 4.28 0.92
C SER A 364 12.59 5.61 1.40
N GLU A 365 13.91 5.66 1.66
CA GLU A 365 14.63 6.89 1.96
C GLU A 365 14.64 7.83 0.75
N HIS A 366 14.93 7.31 -0.44
CA HIS A 366 14.94 8.09 -1.68
C HIS A 366 13.55 8.68 -1.97
N MET A 367 12.49 7.88 -1.82
CA MET A 367 11.11 8.33 -1.99
C MET A 367 10.74 9.43 -0.99
N LEU A 368 11.05 9.24 0.29
CA LEU A 368 10.79 10.26 1.33
C LEU A 368 11.49 11.57 1.01
N ARG A 369 12.78 11.52 0.65
CA ARG A 369 13.56 12.69 0.26
C ARG A 369 12.96 13.39 -0.95
N PHE A 370 12.61 12.63 -1.99
CA PHE A 370 11.98 13.18 -3.19
C PHE A 370 10.70 13.95 -2.87
N PHE A 371 9.81 13.38 -2.05
CA PHE A 371 8.57 14.07 -1.71
C PHE A 371 8.77 15.24 -0.74
N ASP A 372 9.72 15.16 0.18
CA ASP A 372 10.07 16.28 1.06
C ASP A 372 10.60 17.51 0.28
N GLU A 373 11.28 17.27 -0.84
CA GLU A 373 11.78 18.33 -1.72
C GLU A 373 10.75 18.83 -2.73
N THR A 374 9.62 18.14 -2.85
CA THR A 374 8.65 18.37 -3.93
C THR A 374 7.31 18.88 -3.44
N LEU A 375 6.84 18.45 -2.28
CA LEU A 375 5.54 18.75 -1.67
C LEU A 375 5.68 19.57 -0.39
#